data_ecb134e4d483b2dd97edb4d75be2c7c6
#
_entry.id   ecb134e4d483b2dd97edb4d75be2c7c6
#
_cell.length_a   1.000
_cell.length_b   1.000
_cell.length_c   1.000
_cell.angle_alpha   90.00
_cell.angle_beta   90.00
_cell.angle_gamma   90.00
#
_symmetry.space_group_name_H-M   'P 1'
#
loop_
_entity.id
_entity.type
_entity.pdbx_description
1 polymer ?
#
loop_
_entity_poly.entity_id
_entity_poly.type
_entity_poly.pdbx_seq_one_letter_code
_entity_poly.pdbx_strand_id
1 'polypeptide(L)'
;MSSTTRLLSASLRAIEKASATSTRTTSVLRKCSRSIATTPVRPAKWYRGTTLTTSSSARAVRSLASTSRQTPPLSRSMFIQTESTPNDDSLKFIPGVSVMEDGTAEFLDTRSALVSPLAVRLMGIEGVKAVFYGPDFVTVSKDSENTWSVVKPEIYSILMEHFSSGQPLFRSEEDRAAAGPQDTRILDTDSETVAMIKELLDTRVRPAIMEDGGDIEYRGFTDDGVVQVKLKGSCRGCDSSTVTLKTGIERMLMHYIPEVKAVEQVLDQEETIAMDEFQKLEARLNQNLASKDSS
;
A
#
# COMPACT_ATOMS: atom_id res chain seq x y z
N MET A 1 13.46 -27.20 -63.59
CA MET A 1 14.20 -26.10 -64.25
C MET A 1 14.28 -25.01 -63.19
N SER A 2 15.37 -25.01 -62.54
CA SER A 2 16.47 -24.02 -62.51
C SER A 2 16.14 -22.83 -61.64
N SER A 3 16.79 -22.82 -60.50
CA SER A 3 17.85 -21.86 -60.06
C SER A 3 17.25 -20.57 -59.55
N THR A 4 17.56 -20.14 -58.35
CA THR A 4 18.87 -19.73 -57.87
C THR A 4 18.88 -19.57 -56.36
N THR A 5 19.78 -20.27 -55.78
CA THR A 5 20.43 -20.11 -54.49
C THR A 5 21.32 -18.86 -54.46
N ARG A 6 21.54 -18.33 -53.26
CA ARG A 6 22.59 -17.38 -52.79
C ARG A 6 22.12 -15.96 -52.60
N LEU A 7 22.07 -15.60 -51.30
CA LEU A 7 23.06 -14.73 -50.68
C LEU A 7 22.88 -14.74 -49.15
N LEU A 8 23.62 -15.64 -48.55
CA LEU A 8 23.99 -15.62 -47.12
C LEU A 8 25.29 -14.84 -46.98
N SER A 9 25.46 -14.31 -45.82
CA SER A 9 26.71 -13.82 -45.24
C SER A 9 27.09 -12.37 -45.54
N ALA A 10 26.94 -11.54 -44.51
CA ALA A 10 27.97 -10.69 -43.95
C ALA A 10 27.35 -9.64 -42.99
N SER A 11 27.42 -9.86 -41.69
CA SER A 11 27.71 -8.78 -40.76
C SER A 11 27.75 -9.32 -39.34
N LEU A 12 28.71 -10.18 -39.07
CA LEU A 12 29.25 -10.42 -37.73
C LEU A 12 30.66 -9.83 -37.77
N ARG A 13 30.90 -8.72 -37.10
CA ARG A 13 32.13 -8.22 -36.50
C ARG A 13 32.15 -6.69 -36.48
N ALA A 14 31.87 -6.15 -35.36
CA ALA A 14 32.54 -4.98 -34.81
C ALA A 14 31.76 -4.47 -33.61
N ILE A 15 32.17 -4.85 -32.42
CA ILE A 15 32.22 -4.01 -31.23
C ILE A 15 33.03 -4.80 -30.18
N GLU A 16 34.32 -4.65 -30.31
CA GLU A 16 35.26 -4.90 -29.25
C GLU A 16 36.22 -3.71 -29.25
N LYS A 17 36.41 -3.15 -28.04
CA LYS A 17 37.36 -2.08 -27.69
C LYS A 17 36.80 -0.66 -27.56
N ALA A 18 36.49 -0.33 -26.30
CA ALA A 18 36.85 0.94 -25.67
C ALA A 18 36.96 0.67 -24.16
N SER A 19 38.02 0.26 -23.72
CA SER A 19 39.17 0.68 -22.95
C SER A 19 38.90 1.82 -21.94
N ALA A 20 39.02 1.40 -20.67
CA ALA A 20 39.41 2.13 -19.48
C ALA A 20 39.92 3.58 -19.66
N THR A 21 39.28 4.48 -18.91
CA THR A 21 39.95 5.68 -18.42
C THR A 21 39.53 5.92 -16.97
N SER A 22 40.46 5.59 -16.10
CA SER A 22 40.53 5.93 -14.69
C SER A 22 40.66 7.45 -14.55
N THR A 23 39.73 8.08 -13.81
CA THR A 23 40.01 9.40 -13.24
C THR A 23 39.76 9.34 -11.73
N ARG A 24 40.89 9.42 -11.02
CA ARG A 24 41.03 9.71 -9.62
C ARG A 24 40.29 11.01 -9.30
N THR A 25 39.39 10.98 -8.35
CA THR A 25 38.92 12.21 -7.71
C THR A 25 39.19 12.07 -6.22
N THR A 26 40.05 12.99 -5.79
CA THR A 26 40.58 13.24 -4.48
C THR A 26 39.55 13.34 -3.38
N SER A 27 39.82 12.61 -2.32
CA SER A 27 39.19 12.70 -1.01
C SER A 27 39.40 14.07 -0.38
N VAL A 28 38.33 14.83 -0.15
CA VAL A 28 38.35 16.00 0.72
C VAL A 28 37.93 15.58 2.13
N LEU A 29 38.94 15.38 2.98
CA LEU A 29 38.79 15.26 4.42
C LEU A 29 38.26 16.60 4.99
N ARG A 30 37.00 16.67 5.35
CA ARG A 30 36.51 17.73 6.25
C ARG A 30 36.75 17.30 7.69
N LYS A 31 37.74 17.92 8.30
CA LYS A 31 38.02 17.94 9.74
C LYS A 31 36.79 18.52 10.46
N CYS A 32 36.14 17.70 11.25
CA CYS A 32 35.14 18.14 12.21
C CYS A 32 35.89 18.50 13.51
N SER A 33 36.10 19.78 13.76
CA SER A 33 36.64 20.31 15.01
C SER A 33 35.56 20.28 16.08
N ARG A 34 35.76 19.41 17.08
CA ARG A 34 34.96 19.40 18.31
C ARG A 34 35.35 20.60 19.15
N SER A 35 34.45 21.55 19.32
CA SER A 35 34.54 22.57 20.38
C SER A 35 34.11 21.96 21.70
N ILE A 36 35.04 21.81 22.60
CA ILE A 36 34.80 21.45 24.00
C ILE A 36 34.46 22.75 24.74
N ALA A 37 33.20 22.91 25.11
CA ALA A 37 32.75 23.98 25.98
C ALA A 37 33.03 23.57 27.44
N THR A 38 34.06 24.18 28.02
CA THR A 38 34.39 24.13 29.46
C THR A 38 33.41 25.06 30.21
N THR A 39 32.60 24.51 31.06
CA THR A 39 31.80 25.25 32.05
C THR A 39 32.71 25.58 33.28
N PRO A 40 32.70 26.82 33.77
CA PRO A 40 33.44 27.15 34.97
C PRO A 40 32.71 26.73 36.25
N VAL A 41 33.43 25.97 37.06
CA VAL A 41 33.10 25.61 38.43
C VAL A 41 33.16 26.82 39.32
N ARG A 42 32.07 27.21 40.03
CA ARG A 42 32.06 28.20 41.06
C ARG A 42 32.50 27.62 42.39
N PRO A 43 33.37 28.29 43.18
CA PRO A 43 33.80 27.80 44.48
C PRO A 43 32.73 28.06 45.55
N ALA A 44 32.58 27.06 46.41
CA ALA A 44 31.72 27.10 47.56
C ALA A 44 32.33 28.02 48.64
N LYS A 45 31.52 28.96 49.10
CA LYS A 45 31.84 29.77 50.31
C LYS A 45 31.51 29.01 51.57
N TRP A 46 32.53 28.76 52.34
CA TRP A 46 32.39 28.30 53.75
C TRP A 46 31.82 29.41 54.62
N TYR A 47 30.71 29.13 55.30
CA TYR A 47 30.27 29.92 56.46
C TYR A 47 30.35 29.01 57.69
N ARG A 48 31.24 29.45 58.59
CA ARG A 48 31.37 28.95 59.96
C ARG A 48 30.38 29.78 60.83
N GLY A 49 29.59 29.12 61.65
CA GLY A 49 28.72 29.79 62.61
C GLY A 49 28.04 28.82 63.54
N THR A 50 28.71 28.56 64.61
CA THR A 50 28.31 28.46 66.03
C THR A 50 26.99 27.85 66.46
N THR A 51 27.21 26.85 67.27
CA THR A 51 26.37 26.16 68.27
C THR A 51 25.30 26.98 68.99
N LEU A 52 24.09 26.42 69.11
CA LEU A 52 23.23 26.52 70.26
C LEU A 52 22.36 25.26 70.37
N THR A 53 22.64 24.57 71.45
CA THR A 53 21.89 23.43 71.98
C THR A 53 20.55 23.91 72.59
N THR A 54 19.43 23.40 72.14
CA THR A 54 18.20 23.33 72.83
C THR A 54 17.50 22.00 72.60
N SER A 55 17.43 21.22 73.60
CA SER A 55 16.63 20.01 73.73
C SER A 55 15.14 20.32 73.60
N SER A 56 14.49 19.78 72.61
CA SER A 56 13.03 19.74 72.61
C SER A 56 12.60 18.45 71.92
N SER A 57 11.92 17.64 72.72
CA SER A 57 11.32 16.37 72.32
C SER A 57 10.30 16.63 71.19
N ALA A 58 10.61 16.24 69.99
CA ALA A 58 9.67 16.27 68.88
C ALA A 58 9.18 14.86 68.63
N ARG A 59 7.87 14.70 68.85
CA ARG A 59 7.06 13.56 68.40
C ARG A 59 7.37 13.22 67.00
N ALA A 60 7.71 11.94 66.74
CA ALA A 60 7.83 11.36 65.38
C ALA A 60 6.45 11.42 64.73
N VAL A 61 6.25 12.40 63.86
CA VAL A 61 5.16 12.41 62.91
C VAL A 61 5.58 11.41 61.81
N ARG A 62 4.99 10.22 61.86
CA ARG A 62 5.06 9.27 60.74
C ARG A 62 4.47 9.97 59.53
N SER A 63 5.32 10.44 58.64
CA SER A 63 4.98 10.82 57.28
C SER A 63 4.44 9.58 56.61
N LEU A 64 3.13 9.50 56.44
CA LEU A 64 2.48 8.56 55.55
C LEU A 64 2.95 8.94 54.12
N ALA A 65 3.95 8.19 53.64
CA ALA A 65 4.31 8.24 52.25
C ALA A 65 3.06 7.88 51.42
N SER A 66 2.45 8.90 50.87
CA SER A 66 1.39 8.76 49.87
C SER A 66 1.99 8.04 48.68
N THR A 67 1.82 6.72 48.63
CA THR A 67 2.08 5.93 47.47
C THR A 67 1.07 6.38 46.42
N SER A 68 1.46 7.29 45.55
CA SER A 68 0.68 7.61 44.38
C SER A 68 0.53 6.31 43.61
N ARG A 69 -0.62 5.70 43.67
CA ARG A 69 -1.02 4.64 42.74
C ARG A 69 -0.99 5.28 41.37
N GLN A 70 0.07 5.02 40.64
CA GLN A 70 0.09 5.27 39.21
C GLN A 70 -1.02 4.39 38.64
N THR A 71 -2.15 5.00 38.32
CA THR A 71 -3.18 4.35 37.51
C THR A 71 -2.50 4.01 36.18
N PRO A 72 -2.49 2.75 35.77
CA PRO A 72 -1.97 2.41 34.46
C PRO A 72 -2.73 3.25 33.44
N PRO A 73 -2.07 3.76 32.37
CA PRO A 73 -2.76 4.48 31.34
C PRO A 73 -3.89 3.58 30.83
N LEU A 74 -5.10 4.10 30.84
CA LEU A 74 -6.24 3.44 30.22
C LEU A 74 -5.85 3.17 28.79
N SER A 75 -5.47 1.93 28.52
CA SER A 75 -5.28 1.44 27.16
C SER A 75 -6.62 1.70 26.46
N ARG A 76 -6.63 2.62 25.51
CA ARG A 76 -7.80 2.82 24.65
C ARG A 76 -8.10 1.47 24.01
N SER A 77 -9.24 0.90 24.37
CA SER A 77 -9.70 -0.30 23.67
C SER A 77 -9.85 0.06 22.21
N MET A 78 -9.05 -0.56 21.37
CA MET A 78 -9.15 -0.39 19.92
C MET A 78 -10.49 -0.97 19.49
N PHE A 79 -11.29 -0.18 18.81
CA PHE A 79 -12.57 -0.61 18.27
C PHE A 79 -12.49 -0.53 16.75
N ILE A 80 -12.59 -1.68 16.09
CA ILE A 80 -12.57 -1.76 14.64
C ILE A 80 -14.02 -1.67 14.14
N GLN A 81 -14.28 -0.67 13.31
CA GLN A 81 -15.57 -0.51 12.63
C GLN A 81 -15.55 -1.25 11.31
N THR A 82 -16.73 -1.61 10.82
CA THR A 82 -16.87 -2.19 9.47
C THR A 82 -17.92 -1.44 8.69
N GLU A 83 -17.61 -1.19 7.44
CA GLU A 83 -18.51 -0.59 6.46
C GLU A 83 -18.73 -1.58 5.31
N SER A 84 -19.96 -1.61 4.81
CA SER A 84 -20.29 -2.37 3.61
C SER A 84 -19.74 -1.64 2.39
N THR A 85 -19.24 -2.40 1.43
CA THR A 85 -18.80 -1.91 0.13
C THR A 85 -19.85 -2.20 -0.93
N PRO A 86 -19.81 -1.58 -2.12
CA PRO A 86 -20.68 -1.92 -3.22
C PRO A 86 -20.58 -3.36 -3.71
N ASN A 87 -19.48 -4.04 -3.36
CA ASN A 87 -19.24 -5.44 -3.62
C ASN A 87 -19.59 -6.28 -2.39
N ASP A 88 -20.62 -7.13 -2.47
CA ASP A 88 -21.08 -7.99 -1.36
C ASP A 88 -20.01 -8.95 -0.85
N ASP A 89 -19.03 -9.31 -1.69
CA ASP A 89 -17.91 -10.18 -1.33
C ASP A 89 -16.72 -9.41 -0.74
N SER A 90 -16.82 -8.10 -0.58
CA SER A 90 -15.80 -7.26 0.05
C SER A 90 -16.35 -6.55 1.28
N LEU A 91 -15.48 -6.31 2.27
CA LEU A 91 -15.85 -5.58 3.49
C LEU A 91 -14.69 -4.69 3.91
N LYS A 92 -15.01 -3.44 4.24
CA LYS A 92 -14.07 -2.43 4.70
C LYS A 92 -13.99 -2.43 6.22
N PHE A 93 -12.78 -2.55 6.77
CA PHE A 93 -12.47 -2.54 8.20
C PHE A 93 -11.70 -1.27 8.55
N ILE A 94 -12.18 -0.51 9.52
CA ILE A 94 -11.59 0.76 9.95
C ILE A 94 -11.06 0.57 11.38
N PRO A 95 -9.75 0.44 11.57
CA PRO A 95 -9.15 0.21 12.89
C PRO A 95 -9.10 1.46 13.77
N GLY A 96 -9.45 2.64 13.23
CA GLY A 96 -9.41 3.91 13.95
C GLY A 96 -8.00 4.48 14.12
N VAL A 97 -7.02 3.90 13.43
CA VAL A 97 -5.64 4.36 13.31
C VAL A 97 -5.25 4.37 11.86
N SER A 98 -4.27 5.20 11.49
CA SER A 98 -3.72 5.19 10.13
C SER A 98 -3.13 3.81 9.83
N VAL A 99 -3.50 3.24 8.69
CA VAL A 99 -2.97 1.97 8.17
C VAL A 99 -1.77 2.25 7.27
N MET A 100 -1.98 3.04 6.22
CA MET A 100 -0.90 3.56 5.38
C MET A 100 -0.84 5.08 5.52
N GLU A 101 0.37 5.63 5.55
CA GLU A 101 0.53 7.10 5.57
C GLU A 101 0.24 7.68 4.20
N ASP A 102 0.79 7.04 3.17
CA ASP A 102 0.62 7.42 1.77
C ASP A 102 0.38 6.19 0.90
N GLY A 103 -0.49 6.35 -0.09
CA GLY A 103 -0.76 5.34 -1.10
C GLY A 103 -1.68 4.21 -0.66
N THR A 104 -1.70 3.18 -1.46
CA THR A 104 -2.54 1.99 -1.30
C THR A 104 -1.76 0.74 -1.71
N ALA A 105 -2.03 -0.39 -1.07
CA ALA A 105 -1.41 -1.66 -1.42
C ALA A 105 -2.48 -2.74 -1.61
N GLU A 106 -2.33 -3.54 -2.65
CA GLU A 106 -3.24 -4.65 -2.97
C GLU A 106 -2.47 -5.97 -2.98
N PHE A 107 -3.06 -6.99 -2.37
CA PHE A 107 -2.52 -8.33 -2.30
C PHE A 107 -3.57 -9.31 -2.82
N LEU A 108 -3.29 -9.90 -3.97
CA LEU A 108 -4.17 -10.86 -4.65
C LEU A 108 -3.73 -12.30 -4.43
N ASP A 109 -2.44 -12.47 -4.14
CA ASP A 109 -1.81 -13.76 -3.94
C ASP A 109 -1.07 -13.81 -2.62
N THR A 110 -0.93 -15.01 -2.08
CA THR A 110 -0.08 -15.24 -0.90
C THR A 110 1.36 -14.80 -1.15
N ARG A 111 1.84 -14.85 -2.40
CA ARG A 111 3.19 -14.44 -2.76
C ARG A 111 3.38 -12.91 -2.63
N SER A 112 2.45 -12.15 -3.16
CA SER A 112 2.45 -10.68 -3.01
C SER A 112 2.30 -10.25 -1.55
N ALA A 113 1.55 -11.01 -0.75
CA ALA A 113 1.35 -10.75 0.67
C ALA A 113 2.62 -10.92 1.53
N LEU A 114 3.67 -11.62 1.05
CA LEU A 114 4.91 -11.88 1.83
C LEU A 114 5.63 -10.62 2.30
N VAL A 115 5.43 -9.49 1.65
CA VAL A 115 6.02 -8.19 2.02
C VAL A 115 5.37 -7.59 3.28
N SER A 116 4.15 -8.04 3.63
CA SER A 116 3.40 -7.55 4.79
C SER A 116 3.04 -8.67 5.76
N PRO A 117 3.50 -8.61 7.01
CA PRO A 117 3.12 -9.60 8.04
C PRO A 117 1.62 -9.69 8.26
N LEU A 118 0.91 -8.56 8.19
CA LEU A 118 -0.54 -8.54 8.34
C LEU A 118 -1.24 -9.18 7.13
N ALA A 119 -0.81 -8.86 5.91
CA ALA A 119 -1.39 -9.44 4.69
C ALA A 119 -1.25 -10.96 4.65
N VAL A 120 -0.09 -11.51 5.03
CA VAL A 120 0.13 -12.97 5.12
C VAL A 120 -0.86 -13.62 6.06
N ARG A 121 -1.11 -13.01 7.22
CA ARG A 121 -2.05 -13.56 8.21
C ARG A 121 -3.50 -13.50 7.73
N LEU A 122 -3.89 -12.39 7.09
CA LEU A 122 -5.24 -12.23 6.54
C LEU A 122 -5.48 -13.19 5.36
N MET A 123 -4.52 -13.31 4.45
CA MET A 123 -4.57 -14.26 3.33
C MET A 123 -4.50 -15.74 3.78
N GLY A 124 -4.05 -15.99 5.00
CA GLY A 124 -4.04 -17.32 5.61
C GLY A 124 -5.41 -17.78 6.12
N ILE A 125 -6.41 -16.90 6.19
CA ILE A 125 -7.78 -17.25 6.58
C ILE A 125 -8.44 -17.97 5.40
N GLU A 126 -9.05 -19.11 5.66
CA GLU A 126 -9.80 -19.85 4.65
C GLU A 126 -10.96 -19.00 4.13
N GLY A 127 -11.00 -18.82 2.81
CA GLY A 127 -12.02 -18.03 2.13
C GLY A 127 -11.66 -16.56 1.91
N VAL A 128 -10.51 -16.07 2.32
CA VAL A 128 -10.00 -14.76 1.93
C VAL A 128 -9.32 -14.87 0.58
N LYS A 129 -9.73 -14.02 -0.37
CA LYS A 129 -9.25 -14.00 -1.75
C LYS A 129 -8.28 -12.85 -2.03
N ALA A 130 -8.54 -11.69 -1.46
CA ALA A 130 -7.70 -10.50 -1.63
C ALA A 130 -7.74 -9.61 -0.39
N VAL A 131 -6.65 -8.88 -0.18
CA VAL A 131 -6.52 -7.88 0.88
C VAL A 131 -6.05 -6.58 0.27
N PHE A 132 -6.68 -5.48 0.64
CA PHE A 132 -6.34 -4.15 0.18
C PHE A 132 -6.15 -3.20 1.36
N TYR A 133 -5.07 -2.44 1.34
CA TYR A 133 -4.77 -1.41 2.34
C TYR A 133 -5.01 -0.03 1.78
N GLY A 134 -5.84 0.73 2.46
CA GLY A 134 -6.02 2.16 2.25
C GLY A 134 -5.33 2.99 3.34
N PRO A 135 -5.50 4.31 3.33
CA PRO A 135 -4.86 5.21 4.30
C PRO A 135 -5.28 4.94 5.76
N ASP A 136 -6.54 4.65 6.00
CA ASP A 136 -7.16 4.48 7.32
C ASP A 136 -8.02 3.22 7.44
N PHE A 137 -8.00 2.36 6.42
CA PHE A 137 -8.83 1.15 6.37
C PHE A 137 -8.09 -0.03 5.73
N VAL A 138 -8.65 -1.21 5.97
CA VAL A 138 -8.27 -2.46 5.32
C VAL A 138 -9.52 -3.07 4.70
N THR A 139 -9.52 -3.29 3.40
CA THR A 139 -10.59 -4.01 2.71
C THR A 139 -10.18 -5.47 2.53
N VAL A 140 -11.06 -6.38 2.90
CA VAL A 140 -10.86 -7.82 2.68
C VAL A 140 -11.94 -8.31 1.75
N SER A 141 -11.53 -9.01 0.71
CA SER A 141 -12.44 -9.68 -0.23
C SER A 141 -12.40 -11.17 0.03
N LYS A 142 -13.58 -11.76 0.19
CA LYS A 142 -13.77 -13.20 0.41
C LYS A 142 -14.15 -13.91 -0.88
N ASP A 143 -14.06 -15.22 -0.87
CA ASP A 143 -14.66 -16.05 -1.90
C ASP A 143 -16.19 -16.10 -1.74
N SER A 144 -16.91 -16.14 -2.85
CA SER A 144 -18.39 -16.20 -2.87
C SER A 144 -18.96 -17.40 -2.13
N GLU A 145 -18.22 -18.50 -2.01
CA GLU A 145 -18.63 -19.71 -1.29
C GLU A 145 -18.65 -19.52 0.24
N ASN A 146 -17.88 -18.61 0.78
CA ASN A 146 -17.72 -18.39 2.21
C ASN A 146 -18.67 -17.29 2.72
N THR A 147 -19.12 -17.43 3.98
CA THR A 147 -20.01 -16.44 4.62
C THR A 147 -19.23 -15.52 5.54
N TRP A 148 -19.59 -14.25 5.58
CA TRP A 148 -19.00 -13.25 6.48
C TRP A 148 -19.11 -13.62 7.96
N SER A 149 -20.10 -14.42 8.35
CA SER A 149 -20.27 -14.86 9.73
C SER A 149 -19.10 -15.70 10.24
N VAL A 150 -18.42 -16.41 9.37
CA VAL A 150 -17.25 -17.25 9.71
C VAL A 150 -15.95 -16.45 9.63
N VAL A 151 -15.75 -15.74 8.51
CA VAL A 151 -14.48 -15.07 8.20
C VAL A 151 -14.26 -13.79 9.03
N LYS A 152 -15.33 -13.04 9.28
CA LYS A 152 -15.27 -11.74 9.96
C LYS A 152 -14.66 -11.79 11.38
N PRO A 153 -15.00 -12.73 12.29
CA PRO A 153 -14.39 -12.81 13.60
C PRO A 153 -12.88 -13.04 13.59
N GLU A 154 -12.40 -13.85 12.64
CA GLU A 154 -10.97 -14.12 12.48
C GLU A 154 -10.20 -12.88 12.01
N ILE A 155 -10.78 -12.16 11.02
CA ILE A 155 -10.23 -10.90 10.55
C ILE A 155 -10.12 -9.89 11.71
N TYR A 156 -11.18 -9.74 12.52
CA TYR A 156 -11.14 -8.85 13.70
C TYR A 156 -10.02 -9.23 14.67
N SER A 157 -9.86 -10.52 14.95
CA SER A 157 -8.83 -11.00 15.88
C SER A 157 -7.43 -10.62 15.38
N ILE A 158 -7.15 -10.84 14.10
CA ILE A 158 -5.86 -10.55 13.48
C ILE A 158 -5.59 -9.04 13.44
N LEU A 159 -6.58 -8.25 13.03
CA LEU A 159 -6.45 -6.80 12.96
C LEU A 159 -6.24 -6.19 14.36
N MET A 160 -7.04 -6.60 15.36
CA MET A 160 -6.89 -6.14 16.73
C MET A 160 -5.52 -6.49 17.32
N GLU A 161 -5.04 -7.71 17.09
CA GLU A 161 -3.73 -8.14 17.55
C GLU A 161 -2.60 -7.32 16.88
N HIS A 162 -2.67 -7.16 15.56
CA HIS A 162 -1.64 -6.44 14.80
C HIS A 162 -1.54 -4.97 15.24
N PHE A 163 -2.64 -4.23 15.22
CA PHE A 163 -2.65 -2.81 15.57
C PHE A 163 -2.42 -2.55 17.08
N SER A 164 -2.79 -3.49 17.95
CA SER A 164 -2.49 -3.39 19.38
C SER A 164 -1.02 -3.68 19.69
N SER A 165 -0.37 -4.54 18.91
CA SER A 165 1.04 -4.89 19.10
C SER A 165 2.01 -3.85 18.55
N GLY A 166 1.53 -2.92 17.70
CA GLY A 166 2.35 -1.90 17.06
C GLY A 166 3.38 -2.49 16.08
N GLN A 167 3.10 -3.67 15.52
CA GLN A 167 3.95 -4.28 14.51
C GLN A 167 3.93 -3.45 13.22
N PRO A 168 5.06 -3.38 12.50
CA PRO A 168 5.11 -2.68 11.22
C PRO A 168 4.22 -3.37 10.18
N LEU A 169 3.57 -2.56 9.35
CA LEU A 169 2.70 -3.05 8.27
C LEU A 169 3.49 -3.79 7.18
N PHE A 170 4.69 -3.30 6.86
CA PHE A 170 5.61 -3.88 5.89
C PHE A 170 6.90 -4.38 6.55
N ARG A 171 7.55 -5.37 5.94
CA ARG A 171 8.82 -5.93 6.44
C ARG A 171 10.01 -5.01 6.21
N SER A 172 9.99 -4.26 5.12
CA SER A 172 11.05 -3.31 4.77
C SER A 172 10.47 -1.97 4.33
N GLU A 173 11.28 -0.92 4.43
CA GLU A 173 10.91 0.41 3.94
C GLU A 173 10.87 0.45 2.39
N GLU A 174 11.63 -0.41 1.73
CA GLU A 174 11.60 -0.57 0.28
C GLU A 174 10.26 -1.12 -0.20
N ASP A 175 9.70 -2.12 0.51
CA ASP A 175 8.38 -2.68 0.23
C ASP A 175 7.28 -1.63 0.43
N ARG A 176 7.43 -0.79 1.47
CA ARG A 176 6.52 0.32 1.73
C ARG A 176 6.57 1.37 0.62
N ALA A 177 7.76 1.75 0.18
CA ALA A 177 7.95 2.74 -0.88
C ALA A 177 7.43 2.23 -2.23
N ALA A 178 7.52 0.93 -2.50
CA ALA A 178 6.97 0.30 -3.69
C ALA A 178 5.43 0.29 -3.72
N ALA A 179 4.79 0.30 -2.55
CA ALA A 179 3.35 0.36 -2.40
C ALA A 179 2.76 1.78 -2.50
N GLY A 180 3.60 2.83 -2.50
CA GLY A 180 3.16 4.22 -2.57
C GLY A 180 2.54 4.61 -3.93
N PRO A 181 1.80 5.74 -3.99
CA PRO A 181 1.18 6.21 -5.22
C PRO A 181 2.25 6.66 -6.21
N GLN A 182 2.36 5.95 -7.33
CA GLN A 182 3.33 6.27 -8.39
C GLN A 182 2.66 6.73 -9.67
N ASP A 183 1.36 6.51 -9.81
CA ASP A 183 0.58 6.62 -11.04
C ASP A 183 0.04 8.02 -11.33
N THR A 184 -0.33 8.78 -10.29
CA THR A 184 -0.92 10.12 -10.44
C THR A 184 0.09 11.26 -10.31
N ARG A 185 1.37 10.95 -10.09
CA ARG A 185 2.41 11.97 -10.07
C ARG A 185 2.50 12.64 -11.45
N ILE A 186 2.24 13.95 -11.50
CA ILE A 186 2.39 14.73 -12.73
C ILE A 186 3.88 14.89 -13.01
N LEU A 187 4.30 14.49 -14.19
CA LEU A 187 5.68 14.60 -14.67
C LEU A 187 5.77 15.78 -15.62
N ASP A 188 6.94 16.42 -15.69
CA ASP A 188 7.20 17.51 -16.65
C ASP A 188 7.09 17.05 -18.12
N THR A 189 7.11 15.74 -18.36
CA THR A 189 6.96 15.11 -19.67
C THR A 189 5.51 14.85 -20.06
N ASP A 190 4.56 14.98 -19.13
CA ASP A 190 3.15 14.72 -19.39
C ASP A 190 2.56 15.83 -20.28
N SER A 191 1.66 15.44 -21.17
CA SER A 191 0.87 16.40 -21.91
C SER A 191 -0.11 17.13 -20.98
N GLU A 192 -0.56 18.31 -21.33
CA GLU A 192 -1.54 19.07 -20.56
C GLU A 192 -2.82 18.24 -20.30
N THR A 193 -3.29 17.50 -21.29
CA THR A 193 -4.43 16.59 -21.19
C THR A 193 -4.18 15.49 -20.16
N VAL A 194 -3.00 14.86 -20.19
CA VAL A 194 -2.63 13.80 -19.21
C VAL A 194 -2.52 14.36 -17.81
N ALA A 195 -1.94 15.55 -17.64
CA ALA A 195 -1.85 16.21 -16.34
C ALA A 195 -3.23 16.51 -15.76
N MET A 196 -4.18 17.01 -16.57
CA MET A 196 -5.57 17.22 -16.16
C MET A 196 -6.29 15.93 -15.79
N ILE A 197 -6.07 14.84 -16.56
CA ILE A 197 -6.65 13.53 -16.25
C ILE A 197 -6.16 13.06 -14.87
N LYS A 198 -4.86 13.08 -14.62
CA LYS A 198 -4.25 12.68 -13.35
C LYS A 198 -4.78 13.52 -12.18
N GLU A 199 -4.87 14.82 -12.33
CA GLU A 199 -5.40 15.73 -11.32
C GLU A 199 -6.87 15.43 -10.99
N LEU A 200 -7.72 15.21 -12.00
CA LEU A 200 -9.13 14.88 -11.79
C LEU A 200 -9.31 13.50 -11.14
N LEU A 201 -8.51 12.52 -11.54
CA LEU A 201 -8.51 11.20 -10.89
C LEU A 201 -8.14 11.31 -9.42
N ASP A 202 -7.12 12.07 -9.09
CA ASP A 202 -6.63 12.19 -7.72
C ASP A 202 -7.56 13.03 -6.82
N THR A 203 -8.08 14.15 -7.33
CA THR A 203 -8.87 15.09 -6.53
C THR A 203 -10.35 14.77 -6.45
N ARG A 204 -10.92 14.08 -7.43
CA ARG A 204 -12.37 13.85 -7.54
C ARG A 204 -12.75 12.38 -7.50
N VAL A 205 -12.03 11.52 -8.23
CA VAL A 205 -12.39 10.12 -8.40
C VAL A 205 -11.89 9.29 -7.23
N ARG A 206 -10.61 9.41 -6.90
CA ARG A 206 -9.95 8.61 -5.87
C ARG A 206 -10.63 8.71 -4.49
N PRO A 207 -11.01 9.90 -3.98
CA PRO A 207 -11.68 9.99 -2.70
C PRO A 207 -12.99 9.20 -2.65
N ALA A 208 -13.82 9.28 -3.69
CA ALA A 208 -15.08 8.54 -3.76
C ALA A 208 -14.85 7.02 -3.81
N ILE A 209 -13.87 6.57 -4.57
CA ILE A 209 -13.51 5.14 -4.65
C ILE A 209 -12.96 4.62 -3.32
N MET A 210 -12.19 5.44 -2.59
CA MET A 210 -11.67 5.08 -1.27
C MET A 210 -12.79 4.99 -0.22
N GLU A 211 -13.84 5.81 -0.32
CA GLU A 211 -15.04 5.66 0.50
C GLU A 211 -15.67 4.29 0.30
N ASP A 212 -15.69 3.78 -0.92
CA ASP A 212 -16.18 2.45 -1.27
C ASP A 212 -15.17 1.31 -0.97
N GLY A 213 -14.01 1.63 -0.41
CA GLY A 213 -13.00 0.64 0.01
C GLY A 213 -12.09 0.11 -1.10
N GLY A 214 -11.98 0.86 -2.18
CA GLY A 214 -11.08 0.57 -3.32
C GLY A 214 -10.13 1.71 -3.64
N ASP A 215 -9.47 1.62 -4.80
CA ASP A 215 -8.64 2.67 -5.38
C ASP A 215 -8.64 2.57 -6.92
N ILE A 216 -8.15 3.63 -7.56
CA ILE A 216 -7.98 3.72 -9.01
C ILE A 216 -6.54 4.09 -9.34
N GLU A 217 -5.99 3.41 -10.33
CA GLU A 217 -4.65 3.64 -10.82
C GLU A 217 -4.72 4.06 -12.30
N TYR A 218 -4.05 5.16 -12.64
CA TYR A 218 -3.90 5.60 -14.03
C TYR A 218 -2.85 4.74 -14.74
N ARG A 219 -3.19 4.21 -15.91
CA ARG A 219 -2.30 3.37 -16.73
C ARG A 219 -1.88 4.02 -18.04
N GLY A 220 -2.69 4.90 -18.59
CA GLY A 220 -2.35 5.57 -19.84
C GLY A 220 -3.49 6.34 -20.48
N PHE A 221 -3.13 7.10 -21.51
CA PHE A 221 -4.08 7.78 -22.39
C PHE A 221 -3.68 7.50 -23.84
N THR A 222 -4.60 6.97 -24.63
CA THR A 222 -4.35 6.60 -26.01
C THR A 222 -4.63 7.77 -26.94
N ASP A 223 -4.02 7.75 -28.14
CA ASP A 223 -4.25 8.76 -29.18
C ASP A 223 -5.71 8.80 -29.66
N ASP A 224 -6.45 7.70 -29.47
CA ASP A 224 -7.89 7.63 -29.77
C ASP A 224 -8.77 8.37 -28.76
N GLY A 225 -8.21 8.84 -27.67
CA GLY A 225 -8.93 9.53 -26.59
C GLY A 225 -9.48 8.60 -25.53
N VAL A 226 -8.91 7.39 -25.36
CA VAL A 226 -9.30 6.43 -24.34
C VAL A 226 -8.38 6.52 -23.14
N VAL A 227 -8.94 6.75 -21.95
CA VAL A 227 -8.21 6.72 -20.68
C VAL A 227 -8.18 5.31 -20.14
N GLN A 228 -7.00 4.77 -19.91
CA GLN A 228 -6.79 3.46 -19.35
C GLN A 228 -6.58 3.55 -17.84
N VAL A 229 -7.41 2.84 -17.08
CA VAL A 229 -7.38 2.82 -15.62
C VAL A 229 -7.42 1.38 -15.10
N LYS A 230 -6.82 1.16 -13.94
CA LYS A 230 -6.92 -0.08 -13.20
C LYS A 230 -7.67 0.18 -11.90
N LEU A 231 -8.68 -0.64 -11.62
CA LEU A 231 -9.42 -0.61 -10.36
C LEU A 231 -8.81 -1.60 -9.36
N LYS A 232 -8.72 -1.20 -8.09
CA LYS A 232 -8.16 -1.98 -6.98
C LYS A 232 -9.17 -2.15 -5.84
N GLY A 233 -8.93 -3.12 -4.96
CA GLY A 233 -9.73 -3.34 -3.75
C GLY A 233 -11.14 -3.81 -4.04
N SER A 234 -12.14 -3.24 -3.33
CA SER A 234 -13.57 -3.61 -3.47
C SER A 234 -14.13 -3.40 -4.87
N CYS A 235 -13.58 -2.45 -5.62
CA CYS A 235 -14.02 -2.12 -6.98
C CYS A 235 -13.62 -3.16 -8.03
N ARG A 236 -12.77 -4.12 -7.63
CA ARG A 236 -12.37 -5.24 -8.47
C ARG A 236 -13.39 -6.37 -8.38
N GLY A 237 -13.71 -7.00 -9.50
CA GLY A 237 -14.49 -8.24 -9.55
C GLY A 237 -16.00 -8.14 -9.35
N CYS A 238 -16.55 -6.93 -9.33
CA CYS A 238 -18.00 -6.73 -9.32
C CYS A 238 -18.47 -6.15 -10.65
N ASP A 239 -19.02 -6.97 -11.54
CA ASP A 239 -19.42 -6.55 -12.89
C ASP A 239 -20.43 -5.39 -12.87
N SER A 240 -21.36 -5.36 -11.93
CA SER A 240 -22.36 -4.31 -11.83
C SER A 240 -21.79 -2.99 -11.31
N SER A 241 -20.87 -3.03 -10.33
CA SER A 241 -20.24 -1.83 -9.79
C SER A 241 -19.18 -1.28 -10.72
N THR A 242 -18.41 -2.15 -11.41
CA THR A 242 -17.41 -1.71 -12.40
C THR A 242 -18.05 -0.97 -13.56
N VAL A 243 -19.19 -1.41 -14.09
CA VAL A 243 -19.91 -0.71 -15.16
C VAL A 243 -20.40 0.65 -14.70
N THR A 244 -21.02 0.72 -13.51
CA THR A 244 -21.54 1.98 -12.96
C THR A 244 -20.42 2.97 -12.67
N LEU A 245 -19.35 2.50 -12.03
CA LEU A 245 -18.19 3.31 -11.69
C LEU A 245 -17.47 3.80 -12.96
N LYS A 246 -17.21 2.91 -13.92
CA LYS A 246 -16.65 3.25 -15.22
C LYS A 246 -17.45 4.35 -15.92
N THR A 247 -18.78 4.19 -16.01
CA THR A 247 -19.65 5.18 -16.64
C THR A 247 -19.63 6.52 -15.88
N GLY A 248 -19.56 6.49 -14.56
CA GLY A 248 -19.45 7.69 -13.73
C GLY A 248 -18.15 8.45 -13.97
N ILE A 249 -17.04 7.74 -13.97
CA ILE A 249 -15.69 8.30 -14.25
C ILE A 249 -15.64 8.85 -15.69
N GLU A 250 -16.12 8.08 -16.66
CA GLU A 250 -16.15 8.47 -18.06
C GLU A 250 -16.90 9.78 -18.26
N ARG A 251 -18.13 9.89 -17.72
CA ARG A 251 -18.94 11.11 -17.81
C ARG A 251 -18.23 12.31 -17.17
N MET A 252 -17.59 12.10 -16.04
CA MET A 252 -16.87 13.16 -15.35
C MET A 252 -15.66 13.62 -16.17
N LEU A 253 -14.82 12.70 -16.64
CA LEU A 253 -13.65 13.04 -17.45
C LEU A 253 -14.05 13.74 -18.75
N MET A 254 -15.05 13.23 -19.47
CA MET A 254 -15.57 13.84 -20.70
C MET A 254 -16.17 15.24 -20.47
N HIS A 255 -16.68 15.51 -19.27
CA HIS A 255 -17.22 16.83 -18.94
C HIS A 255 -16.13 17.90 -18.80
N TYR A 256 -14.98 17.53 -18.23
CA TYR A 256 -13.88 18.47 -18.00
C TYR A 256 -12.84 18.47 -19.11
N ILE A 257 -12.68 17.36 -19.80
CA ILE A 257 -11.63 17.14 -20.81
C ILE A 257 -12.28 16.63 -22.10
N PRO A 258 -12.50 17.53 -23.09
CA PRO A 258 -13.18 17.16 -24.32
C PRO A 258 -12.41 16.15 -25.20
N GLU A 259 -11.11 15.97 -24.98
CA GLU A 259 -10.27 15.01 -25.68
C GLU A 259 -10.56 13.56 -25.24
N VAL A 260 -11.12 13.39 -24.04
CA VAL A 260 -11.49 12.06 -23.53
C VAL A 260 -12.80 11.62 -24.16
N LYS A 261 -12.78 10.45 -24.80
CA LYS A 261 -13.94 9.84 -25.45
C LYS A 261 -14.50 8.64 -24.69
N ALA A 262 -13.63 7.89 -24.01
CA ALA A 262 -14.00 6.71 -23.25
C ALA A 262 -13.02 6.44 -22.12
N VAL A 263 -13.45 5.61 -21.15
CA VAL A 263 -12.60 5.06 -20.10
C VAL A 263 -12.61 3.54 -20.24
N GLU A 264 -11.45 2.93 -20.19
CA GLU A 264 -11.27 1.49 -20.28
C GLU A 264 -10.54 0.96 -19.04
N GLN A 265 -11.04 -0.13 -18.48
CA GLN A 265 -10.34 -0.84 -17.42
C GLN A 265 -9.30 -1.78 -18.04
N VAL A 266 -8.07 -1.68 -17.58
CA VAL A 266 -6.95 -2.53 -18.00
C VAL A 266 -6.57 -3.44 -16.83
N LEU A 267 -6.40 -4.72 -17.14
CA LEU A 267 -5.84 -5.71 -16.21
C LEU A 267 -4.31 -5.73 -16.31
N ASP A 268 -3.64 -6.20 -15.27
CA ASP A 268 -2.20 -6.42 -15.35
C ASP A 268 -1.87 -7.56 -16.35
N GLN A 269 -0.64 -7.54 -16.85
CA GLN A 269 -0.20 -8.58 -17.83
C GLN A 269 -0.30 -9.98 -17.23
N GLU A 270 -0.01 -10.15 -15.94
CA GLU A 270 -0.11 -11.44 -15.25
C GLU A 270 -1.57 -11.92 -15.19
N GLU A 271 -2.51 -11.01 -14.94
CA GLU A 271 -3.94 -11.31 -14.92
C GLU A 271 -4.47 -11.64 -16.30
N THR A 272 -4.02 -10.91 -17.32
CA THR A 272 -4.41 -11.17 -18.71
C THR A 272 -3.96 -12.56 -19.13
N ILE A 273 -2.73 -12.95 -18.79
CA ILE A 273 -2.21 -14.30 -19.07
C ILE A 273 -3.00 -15.36 -18.30
N ALA A 274 -3.31 -15.11 -17.03
CA ALA A 274 -4.09 -16.04 -16.21
C ALA A 274 -5.50 -16.24 -16.77
N MET A 275 -6.17 -15.17 -17.20
CA MET A 275 -7.49 -15.21 -17.84
C MET A 275 -7.45 -15.98 -19.17
N ASP A 276 -6.44 -15.73 -20.00
CA ASP A 276 -6.27 -16.45 -21.26
C ASP A 276 -6.06 -17.96 -21.07
N GLU A 277 -5.23 -18.34 -20.09
CA GLU A 277 -5.02 -19.75 -19.76
C GLU A 277 -6.27 -20.40 -19.17
N PHE A 278 -7.02 -19.68 -18.35
CA PHE A 278 -8.29 -20.16 -17.82
C PHE A 278 -9.33 -20.38 -18.93
N GLN A 279 -9.50 -19.45 -19.86
CA GLN A 279 -10.39 -19.59 -21.00
C GLN A 279 -9.98 -20.79 -21.91
N LYS A 280 -8.69 -20.97 -22.11
CA LYS A 280 -8.19 -22.15 -22.86
C LYS A 280 -8.52 -23.47 -22.12
N LEU A 281 -8.43 -23.47 -20.79
CA LEU A 281 -8.78 -24.63 -19.99
C LEU A 281 -10.29 -24.93 -20.06
N GLU A 282 -11.13 -23.92 -19.91
CA GLU A 282 -12.59 -24.07 -20.06
C GLU A 282 -12.98 -24.59 -21.44
N ALA A 283 -12.39 -24.05 -22.50
CA ALA A 283 -12.65 -24.51 -23.85
C ALA A 283 -12.29 -26.00 -24.03
N ARG A 284 -11.17 -26.45 -23.45
CA ARG A 284 -10.76 -27.87 -23.46
C ARG A 284 -11.72 -28.76 -22.66
N LEU A 285 -12.17 -28.29 -21.49
CA LEU A 285 -13.13 -29.03 -20.66
C LEU A 285 -14.47 -29.18 -21.37
N ASN A 286 -14.98 -28.11 -21.96
CA ASN A 286 -16.23 -28.13 -22.72
C ASN A 286 -16.16 -29.04 -23.94
N GLN A 287 -15.04 -29.07 -24.65
CA GLN A 287 -14.82 -30.01 -25.77
C GLN A 287 -14.81 -31.47 -25.30
N ASN A 288 -14.17 -31.76 -24.14
CA ASN A 288 -14.13 -33.10 -23.57
C ASN A 288 -15.49 -33.58 -23.08
N LEU A 289 -16.31 -32.67 -22.52
CA LEU A 289 -17.69 -32.99 -22.12
C LEU A 289 -18.57 -33.28 -23.33
N ALA A 290 -18.51 -32.45 -24.35
CA ALA A 290 -19.28 -32.66 -25.60
C ALA A 290 -18.91 -33.96 -26.32
N SER A 291 -17.65 -34.38 -26.22
CA SER A 291 -17.20 -35.67 -26.82
C SER A 291 -17.67 -36.90 -26.04
N LYS A 292 -17.94 -36.75 -24.73
CA LYS A 292 -18.47 -37.85 -23.89
C LYS A 292 -19.97 -38.05 -24.05
N ASP A 293 -20.73 -36.98 -24.30
CA ASP A 293 -22.17 -37.03 -24.51
C ASP A 293 -22.56 -37.60 -25.91
N SER A 294 -21.59 -37.67 -26.81
CA SER A 294 -21.77 -38.20 -28.19
C SER A 294 -21.37 -39.66 -28.34
N SER A 295 -20.92 -40.33 -27.28
CA SER A 295 -20.55 -41.76 -27.27
C SER A 295 -21.52 -42.61 -26.47
#